data_3c5c98f3417966aa0ac75869148561ec
#
_entry.id   3c5c98f3417966aa0ac75869148561ec
#
_cell.length_a   1.000
_cell.length_b   1.000
_cell.length_c   1.000
_cell.angle_alpha   90.00
_cell.angle_beta   90.00
_cell.angle_gamma   90.00
#
_symmetry.space_group_name_H-M   'P 1'
#
loop_
_entity.id
_entity.type
_entity.pdbx_description
1 polymer ?
#
loop_
_entity_poly.entity_id
_entity_poly.type
_entity_poly.pdbx_seq_one_letter_code
_entity_poly.pdbx_strand_id
1 'polypeptide(L)' 'MIFNVTDIEFDYKESKLTFDEEIKIRDLALGVWDADDEDDLIEEVTTACGWCIKSIDYNIQLK' A
#
# COMPACT_ATOMS: atom_id res chain seq x y z
N MET A 1 -0.56 13.31 -9.16
CA MET A 1 -0.72 12.09 -9.98
C MET A 1 -1.57 11.09 -9.21
N ILE A 2 -2.52 10.49 -9.87
CA ILE A 2 -3.44 9.54 -9.23
C ILE A 2 -2.97 8.11 -9.50
N PHE A 3 -2.74 7.36 -8.43
CA PHE A 3 -2.36 5.96 -8.50
C PHE A 3 -3.53 5.09 -8.05
N ASN A 4 -3.79 4.03 -8.78
CA ASN A 4 -4.76 3.02 -8.37
C ASN A 4 -4.00 1.76 -7.99
N VAL A 5 -3.89 1.52 -6.69
CA VAL A 5 -3.16 0.35 -6.16
C VAL A 5 -4.05 -0.88 -6.31
N THR A 6 -3.62 -1.82 -7.13
CA THR A 6 -4.38 -3.02 -7.46
C THR A 6 -3.99 -4.21 -6.59
N ASP A 7 -2.74 -4.25 -6.13
CA ASP A 7 -2.27 -5.30 -5.23
C ASP A 7 -1.09 -4.76 -4.42
N ILE A 8 -0.93 -5.28 -3.22
CA ILE A 8 0.16 -4.86 -2.35
C ILE A 8 0.52 -5.99 -1.39
N GLU A 9 1.81 -6.13 -1.11
CA GLU A 9 2.33 -7.07 -0.13
C GLU A 9 3.23 -6.31 0.83
N PHE A 10 2.96 -6.45 2.13
CA PHE A 10 3.76 -5.82 3.17
C PHE A 10 4.74 -6.81 3.78
N ASP A 11 5.80 -6.29 4.35
CA ASP A 11 6.77 -7.08 5.11
C ASP A 11 6.38 -7.02 6.59
N TYR A 12 5.80 -8.09 7.08
CA TYR A 12 5.33 -8.20 8.47
C TYR A 12 6.35 -8.92 9.36
N LYS A 13 7.61 -8.63 9.22
CA LYS A 13 8.69 -9.29 9.97
C LYS A 13 8.32 -9.47 11.44
N GLU A 14 8.39 -10.72 11.91
CA GLU A 14 8.19 -11.05 13.32
C GLU A 14 6.89 -10.53 13.92
N SER A 15 5.94 -10.12 13.08
CA SER A 15 4.65 -9.65 13.58
C SER A 15 3.82 -10.83 14.06
N LYS A 16 2.98 -10.56 15.06
CA LYS A 16 2.02 -11.55 15.57
C LYS A 16 0.64 -11.27 15.02
N LEU A 17 0.57 -10.69 13.83
CA LEU A 17 -0.71 -10.37 13.21
C LEU A 17 -1.44 -11.63 12.79
N THR A 18 -2.74 -11.62 12.98
CA THR A 18 -3.59 -12.67 12.46
C THR A 18 -3.79 -12.46 10.96
N PHE A 19 -4.24 -13.51 10.28
CA PHE A 19 -4.54 -13.42 8.85
C PHE A 19 -5.58 -12.31 8.57
N ASP A 20 -6.59 -12.20 9.42
CA ASP A 20 -7.63 -11.17 9.28
C ASP A 20 -7.06 -9.76 9.42
N GLU A 21 -6.11 -9.56 10.33
CA GLU A 21 -5.46 -8.27 10.51
C GLU A 21 -4.63 -7.90 9.29
N GLU A 22 -3.91 -8.85 8.71
CA GLU A 22 -3.14 -8.62 7.49
C GLU A 22 -4.04 -8.22 6.32
N ILE A 23 -5.19 -8.88 6.17
CA ILE A 23 -6.17 -8.53 5.14
C ILE A 23 -6.68 -7.12 5.32
N LYS A 24 -6.99 -6.71 6.55
CA LYS A 24 -7.47 -5.36 6.83
C LYS A 24 -6.44 -4.30 6.46
N ILE A 25 -5.18 -4.54 6.79
CA ILE A 25 -4.09 -3.62 6.46
C ILE A 25 -3.96 -3.51 4.94
N ARG A 26 -3.99 -4.64 4.24
CA ARG A 26 -3.92 -4.68 2.79
C ARG A 26 -5.10 -3.91 2.16
N ASP A 27 -6.30 -4.10 2.67
CA ASP A 27 -7.49 -3.41 2.15
C ASP A 27 -7.38 -1.90 2.29
N LEU A 28 -6.77 -1.42 3.37
CA LEU A 28 -6.53 0.01 3.57
C LEU A 28 -5.60 0.59 2.50
N ALA A 29 -4.66 -0.22 2.02
CA ALA A 29 -3.68 0.21 1.03
C ALA A 29 -4.20 0.13 -0.40
N LEU A 30 -5.19 -0.72 -0.66
CA LEU A 30 -5.76 -0.86 -2.00
C LEU A 30 -6.64 0.33 -2.34
N GLY A 31 -6.67 0.68 -3.61
CA GLY A 31 -7.52 1.75 -4.10
C GLY A 31 -6.73 2.96 -4.58
N VAL A 32 -7.37 4.12 -4.56
CA VAL A 32 -6.84 5.33 -5.18
C VAL A 32 -6.03 6.15 -4.18
N TRP A 33 -4.82 6.56 -4.60
CA TRP A 33 -3.94 7.42 -3.84
C TRP A 33 -3.46 8.57 -4.71
N ASP A 34 -3.36 9.75 -4.12
CA ASP A 34 -2.80 10.92 -4.77
C ASP A 34 -1.38 11.11 -4.27
N ALA A 35 -0.40 11.04 -5.16
CA ALA A 35 1.01 11.19 -4.84
C ALA A 35 1.73 11.83 -6.03
N ASP A 36 2.89 12.42 -5.78
CA ASP A 36 3.65 13.09 -6.84
C ASP A 36 4.36 12.09 -7.74
N ASP A 37 4.86 11.00 -7.17
CA ASP A 37 5.56 9.95 -7.91
C ASP A 37 5.46 8.62 -7.13
N GLU A 38 6.12 7.59 -7.65
CA GLU A 38 6.10 6.27 -7.02
C GLU A 38 6.72 6.29 -5.61
N ASP A 39 7.83 6.99 -5.43
CA ASP A 39 8.48 7.07 -4.13
C ASP A 39 7.56 7.74 -3.10
N ASP A 40 6.87 8.80 -3.51
CA ASP A 40 5.90 9.49 -2.67
C ASP A 40 4.71 8.58 -2.35
N LEU A 41 4.25 7.81 -3.33
CA LEU A 41 3.17 6.85 -3.13
C LEU A 41 3.56 5.81 -2.07
N ILE A 42 4.75 5.24 -2.17
CA ILE A 42 5.24 4.25 -1.22
C ILE A 42 5.33 4.85 0.18
N GLU A 43 5.83 6.07 0.29
CA GLU A 43 5.94 6.76 1.58
C GLU A 43 4.54 7.01 2.19
N GLU A 44 3.60 7.48 1.39
CA GLU A 44 2.24 7.74 1.85
C GLU A 44 1.56 6.47 2.34
N VAL A 45 1.65 5.39 1.59
CA VAL A 45 1.06 4.11 1.96
C VAL A 45 1.73 3.54 3.20
N THR A 46 3.06 3.59 3.27
CA THR A 46 3.81 3.11 4.43
C THR A 46 3.42 3.86 5.69
N THR A 47 3.30 5.18 5.59
CA THR A 47 2.90 6.02 6.72
C THR A 47 1.48 5.70 7.18
N ALA A 48 0.56 5.53 6.23
CA ALA A 48 -0.84 5.26 6.54
C ALA A 48 -1.05 3.87 7.16
N CYS A 49 -0.32 2.87 6.66
CA CYS A 49 -0.49 1.48 7.09
C CYS A 49 0.44 1.07 8.23
N GLY A 50 1.56 1.77 8.38
CA GLY A 50 2.52 1.50 9.46
C GLY A 50 3.45 0.31 9.20
N TRP A 51 3.48 -0.23 7.98
CA TRP A 51 4.31 -1.38 7.62
C TRP A 51 5.11 -1.09 6.35
N CYS A 52 6.30 -1.68 6.27
CA CYS A 52 7.11 -1.57 5.06
C CYS A 52 6.48 -2.36 3.92
N ILE A 53 6.51 -1.80 2.71
CA ILE A 53 5.97 -2.44 1.53
C ILE A 53 7.03 -3.37 0.96
N LYS A 54 6.67 -4.64 0.74
CA LYS A 54 7.53 -5.63 0.10
C LYS A 54 7.36 -5.59 -1.42
N SER A 55 6.12 -5.50 -1.88
CA SER A 55 5.82 -5.29 -3.30
C SER A 55 4.52 -4.53 -3.45
N ILE A 56 4.38 -3.83 -4.56
CA ILE A 56 3.18 -3.06 -4.85
C ILE A 56 2.93 -3.04 -6.36
N ASP A 57 1.68 -3.30 -6.74
CA ASP A 57 1.21 -3.18 -8.10
C ASP A 57 0.20 -2.05 -8.18
N TYR A 58 0.35 -1.20 -9.17
CA TYR A 58 -0.54 -0.07 -9.34
C TYR A 58 -0.64 0.33 -10.81
N ASN A 59 -1.69 1.08 -11.12
CA ASN A 59 -1.87 1.74 -12.40
C ASN A 59 -1.91 3.24 -12.17
N ILE A 60 -1.36 4.01 -13.09
CA ILE A 60 -1.48 5.46 -13.05
C ILE A 60 -2.79 5.81 -13.76
N GLN A 61 -3.64 6.53 -13.04
CA GLN A 61 -4.91 6.96 -13.61
C GLN A 61 -4.70 8.29 -14.33
N LEU A 62 -4.80 8.27 -15.63
CA LEU A 62 -4.73 9.48 -16.45
C LEU A 62 -6.12 10.10 -16.57
N LYS A 63 -6.14 11.40 -16.49
CA LYS A 63 -7.39 12.13 -16.70
C LYS A 63 -7.70 12.21 -18.20
#